data_364c3f8e76c4d16d2e1b326bc9fb7743
#
_entry.id   364c3f8e76c4d16d2e1b326bc9fb7743
#
_cell.length_a   1.000
_cell.length_b   1.000
_cell.length_c   1.000
_cell.angle_alpha   90.00
_cell.angle_beta   90.00
_cell.angle_gamma   90.00
#
_symmetry.space_group_name_H-M   'P 1'
#
loop_
_entity.id
_entity.type
_entity.pdbx_description
1 polymer ?
#
loop_
_entity_poly.entity_id
_entity_poly.type
_entity_poly.pdbx_seq_one_letter_code
_entity_poly.pdbx_strand_id
1 'polypeptide(L)' 'MTPAQRHQLLLLDRALLALLNERARLLADVPVDDPLRAPAADDLLRRHAGPFAVEPLRRLLALLDEGCRP' A
#
# COMPACT_ATOMS: atom_id res chain seq x y z
N MET A 1 -20.64 -1.19 -15.30
CA MET A 1 -19.24 -1.62 -15.53
C MET A 1 -19.19 -2.56 -16.74
N THR A 2 -18.33 -2.28 -17.68
CA THR A 2 -18.15 -3.14 -18.86
C THR A 2 -17.37 -4.40 -18.48
N PRO A 3 -17.47 -5.48 -19.30
CA PRO A 3 -16.62 -6.66 -19.09
C PRO A 3 -15.11 -6.34 -19.10
N ALA A 4 -14.68 -5.42 -19.96
CA ALA A 4 -13.29 -4.99 -20.02
C ALA A 4 -12.84 -4.30 -18.74
N GLN A 5 -13.67 -3.42 -18.18
CA GLN A 5 -13.39 -2.76 -16.91
C GLN A 5 -13.33 -3.76 -15.74
N ARG A 6 -14.23 -4.74 -15.72
CA ARG A 6 -14.22 -5.82 -14.73
C ARG A 6 -12.91 -6.60 -14.77
N HIS A 7 -12.46 -6.93 -15.98
CA HIS A 7 -11.20 -7.65 -16.17
C HIS A 7 -10.01 -6.83 -15.70
N GLN A 8 -9.97 -5.54 -16.05
CA GLN A 8 -8.92 -4.63 -15.60
C GLN A 8 -8.88 -4.51 -14.06
N LEU A 9 -10.06 -4.36 -13.44
CA LEU A 9 -10.13 -4.27 -11.98
C LEU A 9 -9.59 -5.52 -11.31
N LEU A 10 -9.96 -6.70 -11.82
CA LEU A 10 -9.46 -7.97 -11.30
C LEU A 10 -7.94 -8.06 -11.36
N LEU A 11 -7.34 -7.64 -12.48
CA LEU A 11 -5.89 -7.65 -12.64
C LEU A 11 -5.21 -6.66 -11.70
N LEU A 12 -5.79 -5.47 -11.53
CA LEU A 12 -5.28 -4.47 -10.59
C LEU A 12 -5.32 -4.98 -9.15
N ASP A 13 -6.43 -5.60 -8.75
CA ASP A 13 -6.57 -6.12 -7.39
C ASP A 13 -5.59 -7.26 -7.12
N ARG A 14 -5.36 -8.13 -8.09
CA ARG A 14 -4.35 -9.19 -7.99
C ARG A 14 -2.94 -8.61 -7.87
N ALA A 15 -2.63 -7.59 -8.66
CA ALA A 15 -1.33 -6.92 -8.60
C ALA A 15 -1.14 -6.23 -7.23
N LEU A 16 -2.19 -5.58 -6.73
CA LEU A 16 -2.17 -4.95 -5.41
C LEU A 16 -1.88 -5.98 -4.32
N LEU A 17 -2.58 -7.12 -4.33
CA LEU A 17 -2.35 -8.19 -3.35
C LEU A 17 -0.90 -8.70 -3.41
N ALA A 18 -0.36 -8.92 -4.61
CA ALA A 18 1.01 -9.37 -4.79
C ALA A 18 2.01 -8.36 -4.21
N LEU A 19 1.79 -7.06 -4.46
CA LEU A 19 2.64 -5.99 -3.94
C LEU A 19 2.58 -5.88 -2.42
N LEU A 20 1.41 -6.06 -1.83
CA LEU A 20 1.25 -6.07 -0.38
C LEU A 20 2.07 -7.20 0.25
N ASN A 21 2.01 -8.39 -0.32
CA ASN A 21 2.77 -9.52 0.17
C ASN A 21 4.28 -9.34 -0.01
N GLU A 22 4.71 -8.77 -1.13
CA GLU A 22 6.12 -8.46 -1.35
C GLU A 22 6.64 -7.44 -0.35
N ARG A 23 5.86 -6.41 -0.07
CA ARG A 23 6.21 -5.41 0.94
C ARG A 23 6.35 -6.05 2.32
N ALA A 24 5.43 -6.93 2.69
CA ALA A 24 5.50 -7.64 3.97
C ALA A 24 6.74 -8.53 4.07
N ARG A 25 7.11 -9.23 2.98
CA ARG A 25 8.34 -10.04 2.97
C ARG A 25 9.59 -9.20 3.11
N LEU A 26 9.64 -8.06 2.42
CA LEU A 26 10.77 -7.14 2.48
C LEU A 26 10.98 -6.61 3.91
N LEU A 27 9.89 -6.34 4.62
CA LEU A 27 9.95 -5.74 5.96
C LEU A 27 9.95 -6.77 7.09
N ALA A 28 9.93 -8.06 6.77
CA ALA A 28 9.86 -9.12 7.79
C ALA A 28 11.01 -9.07 8.80
N ASP A 29 12.19 -8.67 8.36
CA ASP A 29 13.41 -8.57 9.17
C ASP A 29 13.68 -7.15 9.69
N VAL A 30 12.81 -6.19 9.36
CA VAL A 30 13.00 -4.80 9.73
C VAL A 30 12.26 -4.51 11.03
N PRO A 31 12.94 -4.03 12.09
CA PRO A 31 12.29 -3.67 13.35
C PRO A 31 11.21 -2.60 13.14
N VAL A 32 10.13 -2.68 13.91
CA VAL A 32 9.02 -1.74 13.82
C VAL A 32 9.47 -0.30 14.11
N ASP A 33 10.45 -0.14 14.99
CA ASP A 33 11.01 1.15 15.41
C ASP A 33 12.18 1.63 14.57
N ASP A 34 12.49 0.97 13.47
CA ASP A 34 13.55 1.41 12.57
C ASP A 34 13.21 2.82 12.03
N PRO A 35 14.12 3.81 12.20
CA PRO A 35 13.85 5.19 11.81
C PRO A 35 13.68 5.41 10.31
N LEU A 36 14.18 4.50 9.48
CA LEU A 36 14.02 4.58 8.02
C LEU A 36 12.67 4.04 7.54
N ARG A 37 11.91 3.42 8.44
CA ARG A 37 10.60 2.87 8.12
C ARG A 37 9.48 3.91 8.18
N ALA A 38 9.53 4.83 9.12
CA ALA A 38 8.47 5.79 9.41
C ALA A 38 8.22 6.85 8.32
N PRO A 39 9.24 7.42 7.64
CA PRO A 39 9.03 8.49 6.66
C PRO A 39 8.29 8.08 5.40
N ALA A 40 8.19 6.79 5.09
CA ALA A 40 7.64 6.32 3.83
C ALA A 40 6.17 6.72 3.62
N ALA A 41 5.35 6.66 4.66
CA ALA A 41 3.94 7.02 4.55
C ALA A 41 3.75 8.51 4.27
N ASP A 42 4.49 9.38 4.96
CA ASP A 42 4.43 10.82 4.75
C ASP A 42 4.90 11.20 3.34
N ASP A 43 5.94 10.56 2.85
CA ASP A 43 6.43 10.78 1.49
C ASP A 43 5.37 10.40 0.45
N LEU A 44 4.71 9.27 0.61
CA LEU A 44 3.65 8.82 -0.30
C LEU A 44 2.47 9.79 -0.29
N LEU A 45 2.07 10.30 0.87
CA LEU A 45 0.99 11.28 0.97
C LEU A 45 1.34 12.58 0.26
N ARG A 46 2.58 13.05 0.37
CA ARG A 46 3.05 14.25 -0.31
C ARG A 46 3.11 14.08 -1.82
N ARG A 47 3.45 12.89 -2.30
CA ARG A 47 3.54 12.59 -3.73
C ARG A 47 2.19 12.29 -4.36
N HIS A 48 1.17 12.08 -3.54
CA HIS A 48 -0.13 11.67 -4.06
C HIS A 48 -0.73 12.76 -4.95
N ALA A 49 -0.99 12.38 -6.19
CA ALA A 49 -1.73 13.17 -7.17
C ALA A 49 -2.55 12.20 -8.01
N GLY A 50 -3.88 12.24 -7.85
CA GLY A 50 -4.75 11.32 -8.57
C GLY A 50 -6.12 11.23 -7.92
N PRO A 51 -7.02 10.41 -8.50
CA PRO A 51 -8.43 10.36 -8.08
C PRO A 51 -8.67 9.60 -6.77
N PHE A 52 -7.70 8.85 -6.25
CA PHE A 52 -7.89 8.13 -4.99
C PHE A 52 -7.99 9.13 -3.83
N ALA A 53 -9.04 8.99 -3.00
CA ALA A 53 -9.30 9.94 -1.91
C ALA A 53 -8.21 9.93 -0.83
N VAL A 54 -7.83 11.12 -0.35
CA VAL A 54 -6.69 11.29 0.56
C VAL A 54 -6.92 10.63 1.92
N GLU A 55 -8.09 10.79 2.51
CA GLU A 55 -8.36 10.22 3.83
C GLU A 55 -8.37 8.68 3.85
N PRO A 56 -9.04 8.01 2.89
CA PRO A 56 -8.87 6.57 2.76
C PRO A 56 -7.42 6.15 2.50
N LEU A 57 -6.65 6.94 1.72
CA LEU A 57 -5.24 6.65 1.48
C LEU A 57 -4.45 6.69 2.78
N ARG A 58 -4.68 7.70 3.63
CA ARG A 58 -4.02 7.82 4.93
C ARG A 58 -4.27 6.58 5.80
N ARG A 59 -5.52 6.13 5.85
CA ARG A 59 -5.90 4.92 6.60
C ARG A 59 -5.27 3.67 6.00
N LEU A 60 -5.25 3.58 4.67
CA LEU A 60 -4.63 2.46 3.97
C LEU A 60 -3.14 2.36 4.29
N LEU A 61 -2.41 3.47 4.29
CA LEU A 61 -0.99 3.49 4.60
C LEU A 61 -0.71 3.04 6.04
N ALA A 62 -1.57 3.43 6.98
CA ALA A 62 -1.47 2.94 8.37
C ALA A 62 -1.70 1.44 8.45
N LEU A 63 -2.69 0.91 7.73
CA LEU A 63 -2.97 -0.52 7.66
C LEU A 63 -1.84 -1.30 6.97
N LEU A 64 -1.20 -0.73 5.96
CA LEU A 64 -0.04 -1.34 5.31
C LEU A 64 1.11 -1.55 6.30
N ASP A 65 1.39 -0.54 7.11
CA ASP A 65 2.42 -0.66 8.13
C ASP A 65 2.08 -1.75 9.15
N GLU A 66 0.85 -1.75 9.63
CA GLU A 66 0.36 -2.76 10.55
C GLU A 66 0.43 -4.18 9.96
N GLY A 67 0.00 -4.35 8.71
CA GLY A 67 0.03 -5.65 8.03
C GLY A 67 1.43 -6.18 7.72
N CYS A 68 2.45 -5.32 7.72
CA CYS A 68 3.84 -5.71 7.50
C CYS A 68 4.63 -5.93 8.80
N ARG A 69 4.00 -5.79 9.96
CA ARG A 69 4.66 -6.06 11.24
C ARG A 69 4.85 -7.57 11.42
N PRO A 70 6.02 -7.96 11.95
CA PRO A 70 6.29 -9.36 12.24
C PRO A 70 5.40 -9.93 13.34
#